data_d39a7aec21baf0e9455d6f74e79c8df1
#
_entry.id   d39a7aec21baf0e9455d6f74e79c8df1
#
_cell.length_a   1.000
_cell.length_b   1.000
_cell.length_c   1.000
_cell.angle_alpha   90.00
_cell.angle_beta   90.00
_cell.angle_gamma   90.00
#
_symmetry.space_group_name_H-M   'P 1'
#
loop_
_entity.id
_entity.type
_entity.pdbx_description
1 polymer ?
#
loop_
_entity_poly.entity_id
_entity_poly.type
_entity_poly.pdbx_seq_one_letter_code
_entity_poly.pdbx_strand_id
1 'polypeptide(L)'
;EKKLGYFGEGDVSIACWEPGQVSPNHCHPDATEIYFCFEGGGIMRTDSGEVEVRKGGLVVHPRGELHEYINGENRTILFRVRYGDSMVSRTKDWPTNEAWKPSQEDIDYFI
;
A
#
# COMPACT_ATOMS: atom_id res chain seq x y z
N GLU A 1 5.24 -5.35 9.11
CA GLU A 1 5.48 -3.91 8.93
C GLU A 1 5.98 -3.30 10.23
N LYS A 2 6.95 -2.43 10.13
CA LYS A 2 7.51 -1.72 11.29
C LYS A 2 7.50 -0.22 11.04
N LYS A 3 6.87 0.54 11.93
CA LYS A 3 6.91 2.00 11.90
C LYS A 3 8.23 2.49 12.48
N LEU A 4 8.89 3.38 11.73
CA LEU A 4 10.18 3.95 12.10
C LEU A 4 10.04 5.32 12.74
N GLY A 5 8.95 6.04 12.47
CA GLY A 5 8.73 7.37 13.02
C GLY A 5 7.45 8.00 12.52
N TYR A 6 7.15 9.16 13.09
CA TYR A 6 5.97 9.95 12.78
C TYR A 6 6.35 11.39 12.51
N PHE A 7 5.57 12.06 11.66
CA PHE A 7 5.70 13.50 11.43
C PHE A 7 4.32 14.07 11.09
N GLY A 8 3.84 14.97 11.94
CA GLY A 8 2.44 15.39 11.85
C GLY A 8 1.51 14.17 11.96
N GLU A 9 0.59 14.03 11.03
CA GLU A 9 -0.28 12.86 10.93
C GLU A 9 0.37 11.71 10.11
N GLY A 10 1.55 11.95 9.53
CA GLY A 10 2.21 10.98 8.68
C GLY A 10 3.13 10.02 9.42
N ASP A 11 3.59 9.01 8.71
CA ASP A 11 4.50 8.03 9.26
C ASP A 11 5.53 7.54 8.23
N VAL A 12 6.57 6.92 8.75
CA VAL A 12 7.63 6.27 8.00
C VAL A 12 7.68 4.82 8.48
N SER A 13 7.64 3.88 7.55
CA SER A 13 7.58 2.45 7.87
C SER A 13 8.48 1.62 6.97
N ILE A 14 8.84 0.44 7.45
CA ILE A 14 9.41 -0.63 6.63
C ILE A 14 8.37 -1.75 6.56
N ALA A 15 8.07 -2.19 5.36
CA ALA A 15 7.19 -3.32 5.11
C ALA A 15 7.98 -4.47 4.49
N CYS A 16 7.79 -5.65 5.04
CA CYS A 16 8.41 -6.88 4.54
C CYS A 16 7.33 -7.78 3.95
N TRP A 17 7.53 -8.22 2.72
CA TRP A 17 6.61 -9.09 2.00
C TRP A 17 7.29 -10.41 1.69
N GLU A 18 6.63 -11.51 2.02
CA GLU A 18 7.07 -12.84 1.65
C GLU A 18 6.55 -13.20 0.24
N PRO A 19 7.14 -14.20 -0.44
CA PRO A 19 6.71 -14.56 -1.79
C PRO A 19 5.20 -14.77 -1.90
N GLY A 20 4.60 -14.17 -2.91
CA GLY A 20 3.19 -14.34 -3.24
C GLY A 20 2.20 -13.62 -2.36
N GLN A 21 2.63 -12.90 -1.34
CA GLN A 21 1.72 -12.12 -0.50
C GLN A 21 1.10 -10.96 -1.28
N VAL A 22 -0.14 -10.66 -0.97
CA VAL A 22 -0.90 -9.58 -1.63
C VAL A 22 -1.48 -8.67 -0.56
N SER A 23 -1.30 -7.37 -0.74
CA SER A 23 -1.86 -6.37 0.18
C SER A 23 -3.37 -6.22 -0.03
N PRO A 24 -4.06 -5.54 0.92
CA PRO A 24 -5.42 -5.07 0.62
C PRO A 24 -5.42 -4.19 -0.62
N ASN A 25 -6.51 -4.24 -1.38
CA ASN A 25 -6.78 -3.26 -2.43
C ASN A 25 -7.45 -2.07 -1.75
N HIS A 26 -6.71 -0.98 -1.59
CA HIS A 26 -7.10 0.13 -0.72
C HIS A 26 -6.58 1.47 -1.22
N CYS A 27 -7.08 2.52 -0.60
CA CYS A 27 -6.58 3.87 -0.83
C CYS A 27 -6.49 4.64 0.48
N HIS A 28 -5.76 5.74 0.44
CA HIS A 28 -5.71 6.72 1.52
C HIS A 28 -6.27 8.03 0.98
N PRO A 29 -7.55 8.34 1.22
CA PRO A 29 -8.21 9.50 0.60
C PRO A 29 -7.50 10.84 0.88
N ASP A 30 -6.87 10.97 2.05
CA ASP A 30 -6.27 12.22 2.51
C ASP A 30 -4.75 12.15 2.66
N ALA A 31 -4.11 11.14 2.08
CA ALA A 31 -2.67 10.97 2.17
C ALA A 31 -2.03 10.54 0.86
N THR A 32 -0.79 10.96 0.69
CA THR A 32 0.10 10.50 -0.37
C THR A 32 1.04 9.45 0.22
N GLU A 33 1.30 8.39 -0.54
CA GLU A 33 2.28 7.37 -0.16
C GLU A 33 3.42 7.31 -1.16
N ILE A 34 4.63 7.12 -0.63
CA ILE A 34 5.82 6.90 -1.43
C ILE A 34 6.46 5.60 -0.94
N TYR A 35 6.73 4.71 -1.87
CA TYR A 35 7.46 3.46 -1.59
C TYR A 35 8.79 3.48 -2.30
N PHE A 36 9.82 3.06 -1.58
CA PHE A 36 11.14 2.77 -2.16
C PHE A 36 11.45 1.30 -1.93
N CYS A 37 11.84 0.58 -2.99
CA CYS A 37 12.14 -0.84 -2.91
C CYS A 37 13.63 -1.06 -2.67
N PHE A 38 13.98 -1.58 -1.50
CA PHE A 38 15.37 -1.90 -1.15
C PHE A 38 15.79 -3.25 -1.69
N GLU A 39 14.86 -4.20 -1.75
CA GLU A 39 15.16 -5.57 -2.09
C GLU A 39 13.91 -6.26 -2.61
N GLY A 40 14.09 -7.19 -3.54
CA GLY A 40 12.99 -7.93 -4.12
C GLY A 40 12.23 -7.15 -5.17
N GLY A 41 10.93 -7.20 -5.12
CA GLY A 41 10.03 -6.51 -6.03
C GLY A 41 8.78 -7.31 -6.33
N GLY A 42 7.89 -6.69 -7.08
CA GLY A 42 6.61 -7.27 -7.46
C GLY A 42 5.86 -6.32 -8.38
N ILE A 43 4.55 -6.31 -8.26
CA ILE A 43 3.68 -5.48 -9.08
C ILE A 43 2.79 -4.63 -8.18
N MET A 44 2.75 -3.33 -8.43
CA MET A 44 1.79 -2.43 -7.82
C MET A 44 0.67 -2.20 -8.82
N ARG A 45 -0.53 -2.63 -8.47
CA ARG A 45 -1.71 -2.48 -9.31
C ARG A 45 -2.52 -1.29 -8.81
N THR A 46 -2.79 -0.34 -9.70
CA THR A 46 -3.54 0.88 -9.36
C THR A 46 -4.75 1.02 -10.28
N ASP A 47 -5.62 1.98 -9.97
CA ASP A 47 -6.73 2.33 -10.84
C ASP A 47 -6.29 3.00 -12.14
N SER A 48 -5.00 3.38 -12.24
CA SER A 48 -4.39 3.94 -13.46
C SER A 48 -3.57 2.91 -14.25
N GLY A 49 -3.48 1.65 -13.78
CA GLY A 49 -2.72 0.58 -14.40
C GLY A 49 -1.71 -0.06 -13.46
N GLU A 50 -0.89 -0.94 -14.02
CA GLU A 50 0.11 -1.66 -13.24
C GLU A 50 1.48 -1.01 -13.37
N VAL A 51 2.25 -1.07 -12.27
CA VAL A 51 3.64 -0.61 -12.22
C VAL A 51 4.48 -1.74 -11.68
N GLU A 52 5.56 -2.07 -12.36
CA GLU A 52 6.54 -3.02 -11.84
C GLU A 52 7.37 -2.37 -10.75
N VAL A 53 7.43 -3.02 -9.59
CA VAL A 53 8.25 -2.60 -8.46
C VAL A 53 9.57 -3.37 -8.52
N ARG A 54 10.68 -2.66 -8.62
CA ARG A 54 12.03 -3.23 -8.73
C ARG A 54 12.93 -2.68 -7.65
N LYS A 55 13.97 -3.44 -7.31
CA LYS A 55 15.02 -2.96 -6.41
C LYS A 55 15.57 -1.61 -6.89
N GLY A 56 15.61 -0.64 -5.99
CA GLY A 56 16.03 0.73 -6.30
C GLY A 56 14.95 1.61 -6.91
N GLY A 57 13.77 1.06 -7.15
CA GLY A 57 12.64 1.79 -7.73
C GLY A 57 11.83 2.55 -6.70
N LEU A 58 11.15 3.58 -7.16
CA LEU A 58 10.28 4.43 -6.37
C LEU A 58 8.87 4.40 -6.96
N VAL A 59 7.87 4.27 -6.10
CA VAL A 59 6.47 4.34 -6.52
C VAL A 59 5.76 5.38 -5.68
N VAL A 60 5.00 6.25 -6.32
CA VAL A 60 4.23 7.29 -5.67
C VAL A 60 2.74 7.05 -5.90
N HIS A 61 1.98 7.02 -4.79
CA HIS A 61 0.53 6.96 -4.83
C HIS A 61 -0.04 8.30 -4.40
N PRO A 62 -0.59 9.08 -5.34
CA PRO A 62 -1.26 10.33 -4.98
C PRO A 62 -2.46 10.07 -4.05
N ARG A 63 -2.96 11.10 -3.40
CA ARG A 63 -4.14 11.01 -2.55
C ARG A 63 -5.29 10.30 -3.25
N GLY A 64 -5.87 9.32 -2.58
CA GLY A 64 -7.06 8.62 -3.05
C GLY A 64 -6.83 7.57 -4.14
N GLU A 65 -5.60 7.40 -4.62
CA GLU A 65 -5.33 6.37 -5.62
C GLU A 65 -5.50 4.98 -5.01
N LEU A 66 -6.42 4.21 -5.60
CA LEU A 66 -6.64 2.82 -5.21
C LEU A 66 -5.46 1.97 -5.68
N HIS A 67 -4.89 1.17 -4.78
CA HIS A 67 -3.74 0.34 -5.09
C HIS A 67 -3.69 -0.93 -4.27
N GLU A 68 -3.05 -1.95 -4.85
CA GLU A 68 -2.67 -3.18 -4.15
C GLU A 68 -1.27 -3.60 -4.59
N TYR A 69 -0.51 -4.16 -3.66
CA TYR A 69 0.80 -4.69 -3.96
C TYR A 69 0.73 -6.21 -4.03
N ILE A 70 1.28 -6.78 -5.11
CA ILE A 70 1.38 -8.21 -5.32
C ILE A 70 2.85 -8.56 -5.33
N ASN A 71 3.31 -9.23 -4.27
CA ASN A 71 4.72 -9.58 -4.17
C ASN A 71 5.08 -10.65 -5.17
N GLY A 72 6.32 -10.58 -5.67
CA GLY A 72 6.87 -11.55 -6.59
C GLY A 72 7.38 -12.80 -5.89
N GLU A 73 8.36 -13.46 -6.54
CA GLU A 73 8.91 -14.75 -6.11
C GLU A 73 9.90 -14.64 -4.96
N ASN A 74 10.39 -13.45 -4.66
CA ASN A 74 11.40 -13.21 -3.64
C ASN A 74 10.84 -12.34 -2.52
N ARG A 75 11.46 -12.45 -1.35
CA ARG A 75 11.18 -11.57 -0.24
C ARG A 75 11.45 -10.13 -0.65
N THR A 76 10.56 -9.23 -0.31
CA THR A 76 10.65 -7.81 -0.67
C THR A 76 10.66 -6.94 0.58
N ILE A 77 11.52 -5.93 0.58
CA ILE A 77 11.57 -4.90 1.62
C ILE A 77 11.28 -3.56 0.98
N LEU A 78 10.21 -2.93 1.42
CA LEU A 78 9.77 -1.62 0.97
C LEU A 78 9.90 -0.62 2.13
N PHE A 79 10.51 0.51 1.84
CA PHE A 79 10.46 1.68 2.72
C PHE A 79 9.29 2.53 2.28
N ARG A 80 8.44 2.92 3.23
CA ARG A 80 7.22 3.69 2.93
C ARG A 80 7.20 5.00 3.72
N VAL A 81 6.87 6.07 3.02
CA VAL A 81 6.51 7.35 3.62
C VAL A 81 5.06 7.63 3.28
N ARG A 82 4.28 7.98 4.28
CA ARG A 82 2.88 8.36 4.10
C ARG A 82 2.63 9.68 4.81
N TYR A 83 2.09 10.66 4.10
CA TYR A 83 1.86 11.98 4.64
C TYR A 83 0.60 12.61 4.06
N GLY A 84 -0.03 13.45 4.84
CA GLY A 84 -1.26 14.14 4.47
C GLY A 84 -2.02 14.60 5.71
N ASP A 85 -3.31 14.86 5.52
CA ASP A 85 -4.17 15.38 6.60
C ASP A 85 -4.72 14.28 7.50
N SER A 86 -4.81 13.05 6.98
CA SER A 86 -5.29 11.88 7.71
C SER A 86 -4.73 10.61 7.10
N MET A 87 -4.37 9.64 7.94
CA MET A 87 -3.84 8.34 7.48
C MET A 87 -4.95 7.28 7.38
N VAL A 88 -6.20 7.68 7.45
CA VAL A 88 -7.33 6.76 7.28
C VAL A 88 -7.24 6.06 5.93
N SER A 89 -7.45 4.74 5.93
CA SER A 89 -7.54 3.96 4.71
C SER A 89 -8.97 3.53 4.44
N ARG A 90 -9.26 3.32 3.16
CA ARG A 90 -10.51 2.69 2.70
C ARG A 90 -10.15 1.47 1.89
N THR A 91 -10.62 0.31 2.31
CA THR A 91 -10.27 -0.98 1.71
C THR A 91 -11.46 -1.49 0.88
N LYS A 92 -11.20 -1.73 -0.39
CA LYS A 92 -12.23 -2.24 -1.31
C LYS A 92 -12.37 -3.75 -1.17
N ASP A 93 -11.27 -4.45 -1.19
CA ASP A 93 -11.23 -5.89 -0.98
C ASP A 93 -9.84 -6.32 -0.51
N TRP A 94 -9.75 -7.55 -0.02
CA TRP A 94 -8.47 -8.15 0.38
C TRP A 94 -8.49 -9.61 -0.04
N PRO A 95 -8.16 -9.90 -1.32
CA PRO A 95 -8.35 -11.23 -1.90
C PRO A 95 -7.66 -12.37 -1.17
N THR A 96 -6.56 -12.09 -0.47
CA THR A 96 -5.80 -13.12 0.25
C THR A 96 -6.16 -13.24 1.72
N ASN A 97 -7.16 -12.49 2.19
CA ASN A 97 -7.61 -12.54 3.58
C ASN A 97 -9.10 -12.87 3.65
N GLU A 98 -9.41 -14.16 3.70
CA GLU A 98 -10.79 -14.64 3.73
C GLU A 98 -11.56 -14.22 5.00
N ALA A 99 -10.84 -13.94 6.08
CA ALA A 99 -11.45 -13.51 7.34
C ALA A 99 -11.79 -12.01 7.34
N TRP A 100 -11.28 -11.25 6.40
CA TRP A 100 -11.54 -9.82 6.34
C TRP A 100 -12.92 -9.52 5.74
N LYS A 101 -13.62 -8.57 6.34
CA LYS A 101 -14.90 -8.05 5.84
C LYS A 101 -14.82 -6.52 5.75
N PRO A 102 -15.34 -5.92 4.68
CA PRO A 102 -15.34 -4.46 4.59
C PRO A 102 -16.25 -3.84 5.64
N SER A 103 -15.82 -2.71 6.19
CA SER A 103 -16.67 -1.92 7.06
C SER A 103 -17.77 -1.23 6.24
N GLN A 104 -18.83 -0.76 6.92
CA GLN A 104 -19.86 0.00 6.24
C GLN A 104 -19.30 1.28 5.62
N GLU A 105 -18.34 1.90 6.30
CA GLU A 105 -17.67 3.12 5.80
C GLU A 105 -16.88 2.83 4.53
N ASP A 106 -16.22 1.69 4.45
CA ASP A 106 -15.50 1.28 3.23
C ASP A 106 -16.47 1.06 2.09
N ILE A 107 -17.57 0.35 2.34
CA ILE A 107 -18.60 0.09 1.33
C ILE A 107 -19.15 1.42 0.78
N ASP A 108 -19.49 2.33 1.67
CA ASP A 108 -20.08 3.62 1.29
C ASP A 108 -19.10 4.47 0.49
N TYR A 109 -17.82 4.41 0.81
CA TYR A 109 -16.79 5.16 0.11
C TYR A 109 -16.68 4.78 -1.37
N PHE A 110 -16.81 3.49 -1.69
CA PHE A 110 -16.62 3.00 -3.06
C PHE A 110 -17.91 2.88 -3.88
N ILE A 111 -19.02 3.35 -3.36
CA ILE A 111 -20.29 3.40 -4.11
C ILE A 111 -20.27 4.46 -5.22
#